data_d8cae233275a80efcc844079b787b5f2
#
_entry.id   d8cae233275a80efcc844079b787b5f2
#
_cell.length_a   1.000
_cell.length_b   1.000
_cell.length_c   1.000
_cell.angle_alpha   90.00
_cell.angle_beta   90.00
_cell.angle_gamma   90.00
#
_symmetry.space_group_name_H-M   'P 1'
#
loop_
_entity.id
_entity.type
_entity.pdbx_description
1 polymer ?
#
loop_
_entity_poly.entity_id
_entity_poly.type
_entity_poly.pdbx_seq_one_letter_code
_entity_poly.pdbx_strand_id
1 'polypeptide(L)'
;MPNQFLTNYTEVTFLDKIKDNLRRCKSFAFSVSFIKKAGLVLLFKDIEAAVERGAQGRIITSTYQNFTDIESIKSFFALQCKHSNFECHLDYECFHDNHYSTIGYHSKGYLFEFDDCYEVIIGSSNITRYALLKNIEWDVVVREGEPEVYSQAYAEFDDKWAATHLLNSEIINLYSNKLNFAIERWDMDYDLTASNIKPNFMQRKALKELNRYRAVGTSRALVVAAAGSGKTYLAAFDALNFNPKRLLYIVHEGSILKKSLETFSDVFGNSVTCGIFSSEHKEMDADFVFATNITMCKSLDLFAKNEFDYIIIDECHHATAETYKRIIGYFEPEFLLGLTATPERMDNQDVFDLFDQNVPYELRLRDAIINELVVPFKYYGIRDQLVDYGLSKSEERRMIAQLANDEHIEFISAQVESHRGQGKLKALAFCRNVTHARMMCEAMGERYKTAYLTGRNDIGERIRAYNDLQSDEAELEILFTVDILNEGVDIPGVNMVLFLRPTESSTIFIQQLGRGLRKYDNKSRASSS
;
A
#
# COMPACT_ATOMS: atom_id res chain seq x y z
N MET A 1 34.06 4.63 -24.67
CA MET A 1 33.71 5.30 -23.40
C MET A 1 33.84 4.28 -22.28
N PRO A 2 34.15 4.67 -21.05
CA PRO A 2 34.30 3.71 -19.95
C PRO A 2 32.93 3.07 -19.61
N ASN A 3 32.98 1.90 -18.98
CA ASN A 3 31.82 1.27 -18.37
C ASN A 3 31.18 2.22 -17.37
N GLN A 4 29.84 2.14 -17.22
CA GLN A 4 29.06 3.04 -16.38
C GLN A 4 28.27 2.26 -15.35
N PHE A 5 28.08 2.86 -14.18
CA PHE A 5 27.16 2.40 -13.17
C PHE A 5 25.97 3.36 -13.14
N LEU A 6 24.76 2.84 -13.25
CA LEU A 6 23.54 3.61 -13.31
C LEU A 6 22.65 3.32 -12.11
N THR A 7 22.00 4.37 -11.64
CA THR A 7 20.90 4.29 -10.68
C THR A 7 19.83 5.31 -11.07
N ASN A 8 18.70 5.37 -10.35
CA ASN A 8 17.72 6.44 -10.53
C ASN A 8 18.18 7.80 -9.96
N TYR A 9 19.38 7.87 -9.38
CA TYR A 9 19.94 9.05 -8.70
C TYR A 9 21.25 9.53 -9.30
N THR A 10 21.75 8.87 -10.36
CA THR A 10 22.92 9.32 -11.15
C THR A 10 22.50 10.44 -12.11
N GLU A 11 23.48 11.25 -12.57
CA GLU A 11 23.25 12.34 -13.54
C GLU A 11 22.56 11.82 -14.82
N VAL A 12 22.98 10.64 -15.29
CA VAL A 12 22.27 9.87 -16.36
C VAL A 12 21.60 8.69 -15.68
N THR A 13 20.28 8.64 -15.73
CA THR A 13 19.51 7.54 -15.16
C THR A 13 19.46 6.33 -16.10
N PHE A 14 19.04 5.17 -15.57
CA PHE A 14 18.78 3.99 -16.41
C PHE A 14 17.77 4.30 -17.53
N LEU A 15 16.67 5.02 -17.21
CA LEU A 15 15.66 5.41 -18.21
C LEU A 15 16.24 6.29 -19.31
N ASP A 16 17.05 7.30 -18.96
CA ASP A 16 17.68 8.19 -19.94
C ASP A 16 18.62 7.41 -20.85
N LYS A 17 19.39 6.47 -20.29
CA LYS A 17 20.32 5.63 -21.01
C LYS A 17 19.61 4.72 -22.02
N ILE A 18 18.54 4.03 -21.61
CA ILE A 18 17.76 3.18 -22.52
C ILE A 18 17.15 4.01 -23.66
N LYS A 19 16.60 5.18 -23.36
CA LYS A 19 16.04 6.07 -24.39
C LYS A 19 17.10 6.56 -25.38
N ASP A 20 18.26 6.98 -24.88
CA ASP A 20 19.36 7.41 -25.74
C ASP A 20 19.84 6.26 -26.65
N ASN A 21 19.98 5.05 -26.11
CA ASN A 21 20.37 3.88 -26.87
C ASN A 21 19.33 3.53 -27.95
N LEU A 22 18.04 3.51 -27.62
CA LEU A 22 16.96 3.26 -28.58
C LEU A 22 16.94 4.25 -29.74
N ARG A 23 17.34 5.51 -29.52
CA ARG A 23 17.41 6.54 -30.59
C ARG A 23 18.49 6.27 -31.61
N ARG A 24 19.52 5.49 -31.29
CA ARG A 24 20.74 5.36 -32.09
C ARG A 24 21.06 3.93 -32.53
N CYS A 25 20.51 2.91 -31.88
CA CYS A 25 20.83 1.51 -32.13
C CYS A 25 20.38 1.03 -33.51
N LYS A 26 21.13 0.06 -34.05
CA LYS A 26 20.73 -0.76 -35.22
C LYS A 26 19.84 -1.93 -34.80
N SER A 27 20.17 -2.51 -33.65
CA SER A 27 19.38 -3.58 -33.08
C SER A 27 19.32 -3.45 -31.56
N PHE A 28 18.25 -3.99 -30.98
CA PHE A 28 18.11 -4.13 -29.54
C PHE A 28 17.47 -5.47 -29.17
N ALA A 29 17.91 -6.05 -28.03
CA ALA A 29 17.34 -7.27 -27.48
C ALA A 29 17.15 -7.09 -25.97
N PHE A 30 15.92 -7.19 -25.49
CA PHE A 30 15.57 -7.04 -24.08
C PHE A 30 15.12 -8.36 -23.51
N SER A 31 15.74 -8.78 -22.41
CA SER A 31 15.35 -9.92 -21.60
C SER A 31 14.86 -9.39 -20.26
N VAL A 32 13.54 -9.32 -20.03
CA VAL A 32 12.93 -8.64 -18.89
C VAL A 32 11.88 -9.52 -18.23
N SER A 33 12.05 -9.80 -16.93
CA SER A 33 11.16 -10.69 -16.19
C SER A 33 9.70 -10.29 -16.27
N PHE A 34 9.41 -9.00 -16.09
CA PHE A 34 8.03 -8.50 -16.17
C PHE A 34 7.95 -7.04 -16.60
N ILE A 35 6.85 -6.73 -17.25
CA ILE A 35 6.58 -5.43 -17.84
C ILE A 35 5.21 -4.95 -17.37
N LYS A 36 5.19 -3.78 -16.73
CA LYS A 36 3.97 -3.11 -16.30
C LYS A 36 3.61 -1.99 -17.26
N LYS A 37 2.32 -1.83 -17.55
CA LYS A 37 1.82 -0.76 -18.43
C LYS A 37 2.34 0.62 -18.01
N ALA A 38 2.34 0.91 -16.71
CA ALA A 38 2.84 2.19 -16.20
C ALA A 38 4.34 2.43 -16.43
N GLY A 39 5.15 1.36 -16.56
CA GLY A 39 6.55 1.43 -16.95
C GLY A 39 6.70 1.51 -18.48
N LEU A 40 5.96 0.66 -19.19
CA LEU A 40 6.02 0.62 -20.65
C LEU A 40 5.67 1.96 -21.30
N VAL A 41 4.69 2.68 -20.80
CA VAL A 41 4.30 4.02 -21.29
C VAL A 41 5.48 5.00 -21.31
N LEU A 42 6.48 4.83 -20.45
CA LEU A 42 7.68 5.68 -20.41
C LEU A 42 8.67 5.39 -21.55
N LEU A 43 8.61 4.17 -22.14
CA LEU A 43 9.57 3.69 -23.14
C LEU A 43 8.92 3.34 -24.49
N PHE A 44 7.61 3.10 -24.53
CA PHE A 44 6.95 2.55 -25.71
C PHE A 44 7.15 3.38 -26.96
N LYS A 45 7.05 4.71 -26.87
CA LYS A 45 7.27 5.62 -28.00
C LYS A 45 8.71 5.59 -28.51
N ASP A 46 9.69 5.43 -27.62
CA ASP A 46 11.10 5.34 -27.99
C ASP A 46 11.38 3.98 -28.67
N ILE A 47 10.75 2.88 -28.20
CA ILE A 47 10.81 1.55 -28.85
C ILE A 47 10.14 1.61 -30.24
N GLU A 48 8.93 2.14 -30.35
CA GLU A 48 8.21 2.28 -31.62
C GLU A 48 9.03 3.12 -32.62
N ALA A 49 9.56 4.25 -32.20
CA ALA A 49 10.40 5.10 -33.04
C ALA A 49 11.70 4.41 -33.49
N ALA A 50 12.31 3.56 -32.65
CA ALA A 50 13.48 2.77 -33.05
C ALA A 50 13.12 1.77 -34.16
N VAL A 51 12.01 1.05 -34.00
CA VAL A 51 11.49 0.08 -34.96
C VAL A 51 11.09 0.78 -36.27
N GLU A 52 10.38 1.90 -36.20
CA GLU A 52 10.01 2.71 -37.37
C GLU A 52 11.23 3.24 -38.16
N ARG A 53 12.35 3.52 -37.48
CA ARG A 53 13.62 3.89 -38.07
C ARG A 53 14.32 2.72 -38.79
N GLY A 54 13.86 1.48 -38.57
CA GLY A 54 14.43 0.27 -39.16
C GLY A 54 15.31 -0.56 -38.21
N ALA A 55 15.41 -0.20 -36.92
CA ALA A 55 16.13 -1.00 -35.95
C ALA A 55 15.46 -2.37 -35.77
N GLN A 56 16.26 -3.44 -35.65
CA GLN A 56 15.75 -4.79 -35.33
C GLN A 56 15.49 -4.88 -33.84
N GLY A 57 14.24 -5.17 -33.45
CA GLY A 57 13.83 -5.24 -32.05
C GLY A 57 13.39 -6.62 -31.63
N ARG A 58 13.96 -7.15 -30.52
CA ARG A 58 13.55 -8.39 -29.90
C ARG A 58 13.33 -8.21 -28.41
N ILE A 59 12.20 -8.70 -27.90
CA ILE A 59 11.89 -8.63 -26.46
C ILE A 59 11.43 -10.00 -25.98
N ILE A 60 12.05 -10.50 -24.90
CA ILE A 60 11.52 -11.62 -24.11
C ILE A 60 10.99 -11.07 -22.79
N THR A 61 9.77 -11.43 -22.47
CA THR A 61 9.21 -11.22 -21.12
C THR A 61 8.51 -12.48 -20.65
N SER A 62 8.07 -12.52 -19.39
CA SER A 62 7.46 -13.72 -18.86
C SER A 62 6.09 -13.46 -18.24
N THR A 63 5.33 -14.54 -18.11
CA THR A 63 4.12 -14.58 -17.30
C THR A 63 4.41 -15.00 -15.85
N TYR A 64 5.70 -15.08 -15.50
CA TYR A 64 6.15 -15.47 -14.17
C TYR A 64 5.43 -14.64 -13.11
N GLN A 65 4.81 -15.35 -12.19
CA GLN A 65 4.03 -14.76 -11.12
C GLN A 65 2.86 -13.86 -11.59
N ASN A 66 2.43 -13.92 -12.85
CA ASN A 66 1.40 -13.06 -13.46
C ASN A 66 1.70 -11.55 -13.29
N PHE A 67 2.99 -11.17 -13.19
CA PHE A 67 3.37 -9.77 -12.99
C PHE A 67 3.34 -8.94 -14.27
N THR A 68 3.49 -9.53 -15.44
CA THR A 68 3.39 -8.79 -16.70
C THR A 68 1.94 -8.41 -17.00
N ASP A 69 1.68 -7.13 -17.28
CA ASP A 69 0.32 -6.66 -17.60
C ASP A 69 -0.10 -7.12 -19.00
N ILE A 70 -1.31 -7.64 -19.13
CA ILE A 70 -1.88 -8.05 -20.42
C ILE A 70 -1.91 -6.91 -21.45
N GLU A 71 -2.13 -5.68 -21.00
CA GLU A 71 -2.14 -4.50 -21.88
C GLU A 71 -0.74 -4.17 -22.43
N SER A 72 0.32 -4.48 -21.69
CA SER A 72 1.70 -4.38 -22.18
C SER A 72 1.98 -5.40 -23.28
N ILE A 73 1.53 -6.65 -23.08
CA ILE A 73 1.64 -7.73 -24.07
C ILE A 73 0.87 -7.37 -25.35
N LYS A 74 -0.37 -6.89 -25.22
CA LYS A 74 -1.18 -6.44 -26.37
C LYS A 74 -0.52 -5.30 -27.14
N SER A 75 0.15 -4.36 -26.44
CA SER A 75 0.87 -3.26 -27.09
C SER A 75 2.05 -3.75 -27.92
N PHE A 76 2.83 -4.71 -27.42
CA PHE A 76 3.92 -5.34 -28.18
C PHE A 76 3.40 -6.19 -29.35
N PHE A 77 2.31 -6.91 -29.16
CA PHE A 77 1.68 -7.67 -30.24
C PHE A 77 1.20 -6.74 -31.38
N ALA A 78 0.59 -5.62 -31.05
CA ALA A 78 0.20 -4.62 -32.04
C ALA A 78 1.41 -4.07 -32.81
N LEU A 79 2.52 -3.78 -32.11
CA LEU A 79 3.77 -3.33 -32.75
C LEU A 79 4.36 -4.41 -33.65
N GLN A 80 4.38 -5.68 -33.22
CA GLN A 80 4.83 -6.84 -33.99
C GLN A 80 3.98 -7.06 -35.26
N CYS A 81 2.67 -6.89 -35.18
CA CYS A 81 1.79 -6.98 -36.34
C CYS A 81 2.00 -5.84 -37.35
N LYS A 82 2.43 -4.67 -36.88
CA LYS A 82 2.67 -3.47 -37.71
C LYS A 82 4.04 -3.50 -38.39
N HIS A 83 5.06 -4.10 -37.78
CA HIS A 83 6.46 -4.04 -38.19
C HIS A 83 7.12 -5.42 -38.16
N SER A 84 7.62 -5.86 -39.34
CA SER A 84 8.30 -7.17 -39.47
C SER A 84 9.71 -7.23 -38.86
N ASN A 85 10.27 -6.10 -38.47
CA ASN A 85 11.56 -5.97 -37.78
C ASN A 85 11.42 -5.90 -36.25
N PHE A 86 10.25 -6.22 -35.71
CA PHE A 86 10.02 -6.31 -34.28
C PHE A 86 9.32 -7.61 -33.91
N GLU A 87 9.85 -8.32 -32.93
CA GLU A 87 9.28 -9.54 -32.38
C GLU A 87 9.30 -9.52 -30.84
N CYS A 88 8.24 -10.02 -30.24
CA CYS A 88 8.15 -10.19 -28.80
C CYS A 88 7.82 -11.65 -28.47
N HIS A 89 8.62 -12.25 -27.61
CA HIS A 89 8.42 -13.60 -27.09
C HIS A 89 7.94 -13.57 -25.65
N LEU A 90 7.14 -14.58 -25.30
CA LEU A 90 6.65 -14.80 -23.96
C LEU A 90 7.17 -16.13 -23.42
N ASP A 91 7.80 -16.08 -22.23
CA ASP A 91 8.08 -17.28 -21.45
C ASP A 91 6.76 -17.83 -20.88
N TYR A 92 6.31 -18.92 -21.49
CA TYR A 92 4.98 -19.50 -21.34
C TYR A 92 4.98 -20.86 -20.62
N GLU A 93 6.13 -21.41 -20.29
CA GLU A 93 6.25 -22.72 -19.64
C GLU A 93 5.45 -22.85 -18.33
N CYS A 94 5.11 -21.73 -17.70
CA CYS A 94 4.26 -21.69 -16.50
C CYS A 94 2.79 -22.15 -16.73
N PHE A 95 2.38 -22.50 -17.96
CA PHE A 95 0.99 -22.85 -18.28
C PHE A 95 0.72 -24.32 -18.54
N HIS A 96 1.76 -25.13 -18.72
CA HIS A 96 1.59 -26.56 -18.91
C HIS A 96 1.48 -27.28 -17.56
N ASP A 97 0.31 -27.89 -17.35
CA ASP A 97 -0.01 -28.89 -16.35
C ASP A 97 0.35 -28.60 -14.89
N ASN A 98 -0.40 -27.77 -14.18
CA ASN A 98 -0.37 -27.66 -12.70
C ASN A 98 1.02 -27.79 -12.01
N HIS A 99 2.10 -27.89 -12.77
CA HIS A 99 3.47 -27.85 -12.32
C HIS A 99 4.03 -26.47 -12.54
N TYR A 100 4.23 -25.73 -11.45
CA TYR A 100 5.04 -24.52 -11.47
C TYR A 100 6.45 -24.90 -11.93
N SER A 101 6.97 -24.22 -12.95
CA SER A 101 8.40 -24.32 -13.28
C SER A 101 9.19 -24.03 -12.01
N THR A 102 10.08 -24.92 -11.63
CA THR A 102 11.00 -24.73 -10.50
C THR A 102 12.04 -23.65 -10.80
N ILE A 103 12.13 -23.20 -12.05
CA ILE A 103 13.07 -22.17 -12.51
C ILE A 103 12.26 -20.94 -12.96
N GLY A 104 12.31 -19.87 -12.16
CA GLY A 104 11.65 -18.61 -12.48
C GLY A 104 12.43 -17.80 -13.52
N TYR A 105 11.76 -17.24 -14.51
CA TYR A 105 12.36 -16.26 -15.43
C TYR A 105 12.56 -14.92 -14.72
N HIS A 106 13.80 -14.62 -14.31
CA HIS A 106 14.11 -13.42 -13.52
C HIS A 106 15.23 -12.55 -14.12
N SER A 107 15.43 -12.63 -15.43
CA SER A 107 16.46 -11.87 -16.17
C SER A 107 16.09 -10.39 -16.32
N LYS A 108 17.09 -9.51 -16.31
CA LYS A 108 17.00 -8.08 -16.65
C LYS A 108 18.28 -7.70 -17.40
N GLY A 109 18.23 -7.88 -18.71
CA GLY A 109 19.32 -7.58 -19.63
C GLY A 109 18.80 -6.77 -20.82
N TYR A 110 19.57 -5.75 -21.21
CA TYR A 110 19.27 -4.86 -22.32
C TYR A 110 20.49 -4.75 -23.21
N LEU A 111 20.39 -5.30 -24.41
CA LEU A 111 21.50 -5.39 -25.35
C LEU A 111 21.24 -4.46 -26.52
N PHE A 112 22.27 -3.73 -26.95
CA PHE A 112 22.19 -2.80 -28.06
C PHE A 112 23.41 -2.96 -28.97
N GLU A 113 23.16 -2.97 -30.27
CA GLU A 113 24.16 -2.92 -31.33
C GLU A 113 24.10 -1.56 -32.03
N PHE A 114 25.25 -0.94 -32.23
CA PHE A 114 25.42 0.31 -32.94
C PHE A 114 26.33 0.10 -34.17
N ASP A 115 26.60 1.17 -34.91
CA ASP A 115 27.49 1.10 -36.07
C ASP A 115 28.95 0.76 -35.71
N ASP A 116 29.39 1.23 -34.56
CA ASP A 116 30.79 1.22 -34.13
C ASP A 116 31.04 0.54 -32.77
N CYS A 117 30.01 0.08 -32.10
CA CYS A 117 30.13 -0.51 -30.77
C CYS A 117 28.91 -1.32 -30.34
N TYR A 118 29.05 -1.99 -29.20
CA TYR A 118 28.02 -2.77 -28.54
C TYR A 118 27.84 -2.29 -27.11
N GLU A 119 26.64 -2.30 -26.60
CA GLU A 119 26.36 -2.02 -25.20
C GLU A 119 25.48 -3.11 -24.59
N VAL A 120 25.85 -3.56 -23.39
CA VAL A 120 25.07 -4.47 -22.56
C VAL A 120 24.77 -3.76 -21.26
N ILE A 121 23.51 -3.70 -20.89
CA ILE A 121 23.07 -3.21 -19.57
C ILE A 121 22.48 -4.39 -18.82
N ILE A 122 23.08 -4.71 -17.66
CA ILE A 122 22.62 -5.79 -16.78
C ILE A 122 22.46 -5.23 -15.38
N GLY A 123 21.33 -5.56 -14.75
CA GLY A 123 21.06 -5.10 -13.40
C GLY A 123 19.78 -5.60 -12.79
N SER A 124 19.17 -4.76 -11.96
CA SER A 124 17.95 -5.10 -11.24
C SER A 124 16.69 -4.51 -11.87
N SER A 125 16.81 -3.58 -12.84
CA SER A 125 15.71 -2.80 -13.40
C SER A 125 14.80 -3.60 -14.34
N ASN A 126 13.53 -3.79 -13.94
CA ASN A 126 12.44 -4.23 -14.83
C ASN A 126 11.76 -3.03 -15.53
N ILE A 127 10.94 -3.26 -16.55
CA ILE A 127 10.13 -2.20 -17.17
C ILE A 127 8.89 -1.93 -16.31
N THR A 128 9.12 -1.35 -15.15
CA THR A 128 8.07 -0.86 -14.24
C THR A 128 8.29 0.62 -13.94
N ARG A 129 7.22 1.35 -13.65
CA ARG A 129 7.35 2.79 -13.35
C ARG A 129 8.28 3.07 -12.16
N TYR A 130 8.24 2.20 -11.14
CA TYR A 130 9.06 2.38 -9.95
C TYR A 130 10.52 2.05 -10.21
N ALA A 131 10.82 0.94 -10.91
CA ALA A 131 12.20 0.61 -11.29
C ALA A 131 12.81 1.71 -12.19
N LEU A 132 12.01 2.28 -13.09
CA LEU A 132 12.49 3.31 -14.03
C LEU A 132 12.64 4.72 -13.43
N LEU A 133 11.98 5.03 -12.29
CA LEU A 133 11.90 6.42 -11.78
C LEU A 133 12.24 6.60 -10.30
N LYS A 134 12.17 5.54 -9.47
CA LYS A 134 12.15 5.74 -8.01
C LYS A 134 12.91 4.73 -7.18
N ASN A 135 12.86 3.42 -7.54
CA ASN A 135 13.53 2.39 -6.76
C ASN A 135 15.04 2.61 -6.73
N ILE A 136 15.68 2.07 -5.70
CA ILE A 136 17.14 1.90 -5.70
C ILE A 136 17.42 0.69 -6.58
N GLU A 137 17.71 0.95 -7.85
CA GLU A 137 18.11 -0.06 -8.82
C GLU A 137 19.60 0.13 -9.15
N TRP A 138 20.27 -0.97 -9.39
CA TRP A 138 21.69 -0.99 -9.76
C TRP A 138 21.83 -1.64 -11.12
N ASP A 139 22.30 -0.86 -12.09
CA ASP A 139 22.52 -1.32 -13.45
C ASP A 139 23.94 -0.97 -13.90
N VAL A 140 24.59 -1.91 -14.56
CA VAL A 140 25.94 -1.74 -15.11
C VAL A 140 25.86 -1.72 -16.63
N VAL A 141 26.46 -0.71 -17.23
CA VAL A 141 26.63 -0.60 -18.68
C VAL A 141 28.04 -1.05 -19.03
N VAL A 142 28.13 -2.09 -19.85
CA VAL A 142 29.37 -2.53 -20.50
C VAL A 142 29.33 -2.08 -21.93
N ARG A 143 30.32 -1.29 -22.35
CA ARG A 143 30.46 -0.81 -23.73
C ARG A 143 31.74 -1.33 -24.35
N GLU A 144 31.64 -1.93 -25.54
CA GLU A 144 32.70 -2.64 -26.21
C GLU A 144 32.78 -2.24 -27.69
N GLY A 145 34.00 -2.12 -28.24
CA GLY A 145 34.21 -2.04 -29.68
C GLY A 145 34.15 -3.42 -30.34
N GLU A 146 34.80 -4.42 -29.70
CA GLU A 146 34.68 -5.83 -30.07
C GLU A 146 33.72 -6.54 -29.13
N PRO A 147 32.75 -7.33 -29.62
CA PRO A 147 31.62 -7.82 -28.85
C PRO A 147 31.95 -9.06 -28.00
N GLU A 148 32.72 -8.92 -26.93
CA GLU A 148 33.07 -10.04 -26.04
C GLU A 148 31.94 -10.36 -25.05
N VAL A 149 31.59 -9.44 -24.17
CA VAL A 149 30.48 -9.61 -23.20
C VAL A 149 29.13 -9.60 -23.90
N TYR A 150 28.99 -8.73 -24.93
CA TYR A 150 27.79 -8.68 -25.75
C TYR A 150 27.48 -10.03 -26.39
N SER A 151 28.49 -10.69 -27.00
CA SER A 151 28.29 -12.00 -27.66
C SER A 151 27.86 -13.10 -26.69
N GLN A 152 28.43 -13.10 -25.47
CA GLN A 152 28.06 -14.05 -24.43
C GLN A 152 26.60 -13.80 -23.95
N ALA A 153 26.24 -12.55 -23.69
CA ALA A 153 24.88 -12.18 -23.28
C ALA A 153 23.86 -12.44 -24.38
N TYR A 154 24.24 -12.19 -25.64
CA TYR A 154 23.37 -12.43 -26.79
C TYR A 154 23.16 -13.92 -27.06
N ALA A 155 24.18 -14.75 -26.87
CA ALA A 155 24.06 -16.21 -26.97
C ALA A 155 23.05 -16.75 -25.92
N GLU A 156 23.16 -16.31 -24.67
CA GLU A 156 22.19 -16.66 -23.62
C GLU A 156 20.77 -16.15 -23.96
N PHE A 157 20.67 -14.95 -24.54
CA PHE A 157 19.39 -14.40 -25.03
C PHE A 157 18.82 -15.28 -26.14
N ASP A 158 19.61 -15.70 -27.12
CA ASP A 158 19.16 -16.56 -28.23
C ASP A 158 18.74 -17.96 -27.75
N ASP A 159 19.44 -18.55 -26.79
CA ASP A 159 19.04 -19.79 -26.16
C ASP A 159 17.64 -19.68 -25.49
N LYS A 160 17.41 -18.58 -24.78
CA LYS A 160 16.10 -18.30 -24.19
C LYS A 160 15.05 -17.98 -25.26
N TRP A 161 15.44 -17.25 -26.33
CA TRP A 161 14.57 -16.96 -27.46
C TRP A 161 14.04 -18.21 -28.11
N ALA A 162 14.90 -19.20 -28.33
CA ALA A 162 14.51 -20.48 -28.89
C ALA A 162 13.57 -21.32 -27.97
N ALA A 163 13.66 -21.10 -26.66
CA ALA A 163 12.85 -21.79 -25.66
C ALA A 163 11.53 -21.08 -25.35
N THR A 164 11.30 -19.87 -25.84
CA THR A 164 10.11 -19.05 -25.59
C THR A 164 9.21 -18.96 -26.83
N HIS A 165 8.00 -18.46 -26.66
CA HIS A 165 6.99 -18.47 -27.73
C HIS A 165 6.75 -17.06 -28.29
N LEU A 166 6.75 -16.95 -29.61
CA LEU A 166 6.37 -15.73 -30.33
C LEU A 166 4.94 -15.33 -29.95
N LEU A 167 4.72 -14.07 -29.61
CA LEU A 167 3.39 -13.56 -29.30
C LEU A 167 2.43 -13.79 -30.48
N ASN A 168 1.29 -14.37 -30.15
CA ASN A 168 0.17 -14.55 -31.06
C ASN A 168 -1.17 -14.37 -30.31
N SER A 169 -2.25 -14.30 -31.05
CA SER A 169 -3.58 -14.08 -30.48
C SER A 169 -4.02 -15.20 -29.53
N GLU A 170 -3.58 -16.43 -29.78
CA GLU A 170 -3.91 -17.60 -28.95
C GLU A 170 -3.25 -17.49 -27.58
N ILE A 171 -1.94 -17.21 -27.51
CA ILE A 171 -1.18 -17.02 -26.26
C ILE A 171 -1.75 -15.86 -25.46
N ILE A 172 -2.10 -14.74 -26.13
CA ILE A 172 -2.70 -13.57 -25.48
C ILE A 172 -4.06 -13.94 -24.89
N ASN A 173 -4.90 -14.68 -25.61
CA ASN A 173 -6.19 -15.12 -25.12
C ASN A 173 -6.05 -16.11 -23.95
N LEU A 174 -5.13 -17.07 -24.04
CA LEU A 174 -4.85 -18.01 -22.95
C LEU A 174 -4.40 -17.26 -21.68
N TYR A 175 -3.48 -16.32 -21.80
CA TYR A 175 -3.05 -15.52 -20.66
C TYR A 175 -4.18 -14.62 -20.12
N SER A 176 -4.94 -13.98 -20.99
CA SER A 176 -6.10 -13.18 -20.63
C SER A 176 -7.15 -14.04 -19.91
N ASN A 177 -7.46 -15.21 -20.44
CA ASN A 177 -8.42 -16.14 -19.84
C ASN A 177 -7.94 -16.66 -18.49
N LYS A 178 -6.63 -16.94 -18.33
CA LYS A 178 -6.07 -17.33 -17.04
C LYS A 178 -6.20 -16.20 -16.01
N LEU A 179 -5.93 -14.96 -16.41
CA LEU A 179 -6.14 -13.78 -15.56
C LEU A 179 -7.63 -13.58 -15.24
N ASN A 180 -8.52 -13.75 -16.23
CA ASN A 180 -9.98 -13.61 -16.08
C ASN A 180 -10.57 -14.80 -15.31
N PHE A 181 -10.17 -16.03 -15.58
CA PHE A 181 -10.63 -17.23 -14.87
C PHE A 181 -10.26 -17.17 -13.38
N ALA A 182 -9.11 -16.62 -13.06
CA ALA A 182 -8.77 -16.28 -11.69
C ALA A 182 -9.73 -15.24 -11.11
N ILE A 183 -10.19 -14.26 -11.90
CA ILE A 183 -11.13 -13.21 -11.50
C ILE A 183 -12.57 -13.77 -11.40
N GLU A 184 -13.04 -14.51 -12.39
CA GLU A 184 -14.42 -15.04 -12.45
C GLU A 184 -14.68 -16.11 -11.38
N ARG A 185 -13.71 -16.99 -11.08
CA ARG A 185 -13.81 -17.95 -9.98
C ARG A 185 -13.92 -17.24 -8.63
N TRP A 186 -13.37 -16.04 -8.52
CA TRP A 186 -13.43 -15.20 -7.32
C TRP A 186 -14.74 -14.41 -7.21
N ASP A 187 -15.34 -13.97 -8.31
CA ASP A 187 -16.65 -13.29 -8.30
C ASP A 187 -17.79 -14.25 -7.91
N MET A 188 -17.64 -15.55 -8.12
CA MET A 188 -18.65 -16.55 -7.74
C MET A 188 -18.62 -16.94 -6.26
N ASP A 189 -17.44 -16.89 -5.60
CA ASP A 189 -17.30 -17.29 -4.19
C ASP A 189 -17.76 -16.22 -3.18
N TYR A 190 -17.82 -14.93 -3.59
CA TYR A 190 -18.26 -13.84 -2.71
C TYR A 190 -19.76 -13.57 -2.68
N ASP A 191 -20.55 -14.27 -3.47
CA ASP A 191 -22.03 -14.27 -3.31
C ASP A 191 -22.48 -15.02 -2.03
N LEU A 192 -21.54 -15.62 -1.29
CA LEU A 192 -21.76 -16.33 -0.03
C LEU A 192 -21.67 -15.45 1.23
N THR A 193 -21.37 -14.15 1.10
CA THR A 193 -21.38 -13.25 2.26
C THR A 193 -22.80 -13.02 2.77
N ALA A 194 -22.98 -13.01 4.08
CA ALA A 194 -24.29 -12.89 4.71
C ALA A 194 -25.04 -11.58 4.35
N SER A 195 -24.30 -10.52 4.01
CA SER A 195 -24.81 -9.18 3.74
C SER A 195 -24.66 -8.71 2.29
N ASN A 196 -24.36 -9.60 1.34
CA ASN A 196 -24.05 -9.26 -0.06
C ASN A 196 -22.91 -8.22 -0.25
N ILE A 197 -22.03 -8.08 0.73
CA ILE A 197 -20.87 -7.19 0.65
C ILE A 197 -19.82 -7.86 -0.22
N LYS A 198 -19.39 -7.17 -1.28
CA LYS A 198 -18.37 -7.68 -2.21
C LYS A 198 -17.02 -6.98 -1.99
N PRO A 199 -15.91 -7.72 -2.10
CA PRO A 199 -14.58 -7.12 -1.98
C PRO A 199 -14.34 -6.10 -3.08
N ASN A 200 -13.76 -4.95 -2.72
CA ASN A 200 -13.35 -3.94 -3.66
C ASN A 200 -12.13 -4.38 -4.49
N PHE A 201 -11.74 -3.57 -5.48
CA PHE A 201 -10.62 -3.88 -6.37
C PHE A 201 -9.29 -4.17 -5.64
N MET A 202 -8.97 -3.41 -4.60
CA MET A 202 -7.78 -3.62 -3.77
C MET A 202 -7.86 -4.96 -3.03
N GLN A 203 -8.98 -5.21 -2.37
CA GLN A 203 -9.20 -6.42 -1.60
C GLN A 203 -9.11 -7.66 -2.50
N ARG A 204 -9.75 -7.64 -3.68
CA ARG A 204 -9.63 -8.75 -4.66
C ARG A 204 -8.18 -9.03 -5.05
N LYS A 205 -7.40 -8.00 -5.33
CA LYS A 205 -5.97 -8.18 -5.66
C LYS A 205 -5.18 -8.76 -4.50
N ALA A 206 -5.36 -8.21 -3.29
CA ALA A 206 -4.67 -8.68 -2.10
C ALA A 206 -5.02 -10.15 -1.78
N LEU A 207 -6.30 -10.50 -1.83
CA LEU A 207 -6.79 -11.87 -1.61
C LEU A 207 -6.17 -12.86 -2.60
N LYS A 208 -6.12 -12.51 -3.88
CA LYS A 208 -5.50 -13.33 -4.91
C LYS A 208 -4.03 -13.62 -4.59
N GLU A 209 -3.27 -12.60 -4.23
CA GLU A 209 -1.87 -12.77 -3.91
C GLU A 209 -1.65 -13.53 -2.58
N LEU A 210 -2.50 -13.31 -1.57
CA LEU A 210 -2.47 -14.09 -0.32
C LEU A 210 -2.65 -15.59 -0.58
N ASN A 211 -3.66 -15.96 -1.38
CA ASN A 211 -3.88 -17.37 -1.73
C ASN A 211 -2.71 -17.96 -2.50
N ARG A 212 -2.12 -17.16 -3.38
CA ARG A 212 -0.94 -17.60 -4.12
C ARG A 212 0.24 -17.89 -3.21
N TYR A 213 0.52 -17.02 -2.22
CA TYR A 213 1.57 -17.25 -1.25
C TYR A 213 1.31 -18.50 -0.40
N ARG A 214 0.06 -18.73 0.03
CA ARG A 214 -0.32 -19.98 0.73
C ARG A 214 -0.15 -21.23 -0.14
N ALA A 215 -0.49 -21.16 -1.42
CA ALA A 215 -0.36 -22.28 -2.35
C ALA A 215 1.10 -22.75 -2.53
N VAL A 216 2.09 -21.88 -2.30
CA VAL A 216 3.52 -22.23 -2.30
C VAL A 216 4.07 -22.57 -0.90
N GLY A 217 3.18 -22.76 0.10
CA GLY A 217 3.55 -23.20 1.44
C GLY A 217 3.97 -22.09 2.40
N THR A 218 3.70 -20.82 2.07
CA THR A 218 3.98 -19.71 2.97
C THR A 218 3.02 -19.72 4.16
N SER A 219 3.55 -19.68 5.38
CA SER A 219 2.78 -19.73 6.64
C SER A 219 2.52 -18.35 7.25
N ARG A 220 3.10 -17.29 6.71
CA ARG A 220 2.89 -15.92 7.19
C ARG A 220 3.07 -14.88 6.09
N ALA A 221 2.30 -13.80 6.15
CA ALA A 221 2.35 -12.72 5.17
C ALA A 221 1.96 -11.37 5.77
N LEU A 222 2.51 -10.30 5.19
CA LEU A 222 2.21 -8.91 5.52
C LEU A 222 1.49 -8.23 4.34
N VAL A 223 0.31 -7.70 4.57
CA VAL A 223 -0.37 -6.83 3.61
C VAL A 223 -0.23 -5.38 4.04
N VAL A 224 0.37 -4.59 3.17
CA VAL A 224 0.48 -3.14 3.34
C VAL A 224 -0.63 -2.47 2.55
N ALA A 225 -1.56 -1.80 3.25
CA ALA A 225 -2.68 -1.15 2.58
C ALA A 225 -3.04 0.18 3.28
N ALA A 226 -3.19 1.25 2.49
CA ALA A 226 -3.43 2.59 2.97
C ALA A 226 -4.58 2.67 3.99
N ALA A 227 -4.51 3.62 4.93
CA ALA A 227 -5.61 3.89 5.85
C ALA A 227 -6.88 4.22 5.05
N GLY A 228 -8.03 3.71 5.49
CA GLY A 228 -9.30 3.90 4.81
C GLY A 228 -9.57 3.00 3.60
N SER A 229 -8.63 2.16 3.17
CA SER A 229 -8.80 1.25 2.01
C SER A 229 -9.64 -0.01 2.30
N GLY A 230 -10.03 -0.26 3.56
CA GLY A 230 -10.86 -1.40 3.96
C GLY A 230 -10.09 -2.65 4.38
N LYS A 231 -8.96 -2.49 5.12
CA LYS A 231 -8.13 -3.59 5.66
C LYS A 231 -8.92 -4.61 6.48
N THR A 232 -9.83 -4.15 7.34
CA THR A 232 -10.62 -5.05 8.20
C THR A 232 -11.56 -5.95 7.37
N TYR A 233 -12.21 -5.40 6.34
CA TYR A 233 -12.98 -6.20 5.38
C TYR A 233 -12.09 -7.15 4.58
N LEU A 234 -10.87 -6.72 4.19
CA LEU A 234 -9.90 -7.62 3.57
C LEU A 234 -9.59 -8.82 4.47
N ALA A 235 -9.36 -8.58 5.77
CA ALA A 235 -9.12 -9.64 6.75
C ALA A 235 -10.31 -10.61 6.86
N ALA A 236 -11.54 -10.08 6.89
CA ALA A 236 -12.75 -10.90 6.97
C ALA A 236 -12.95 -11.74 5.68
N PHE A 237 -12.74 -11.18 4.49
CA PHE A 237 -12.80 -11.92 3.24
C PHE A 237 -11.68 -12.96 3.14
N ASP A 238 -10.49 -12.64 3.65
CA ASP A 238 -9.39 -13.59 3.64
C ASP A 238 -9.64 -14.76 4.61
N ALA A 239 -10.21 -14.47 5.77
CA ALA A 239 -10.67 -15.50 6.70
C ALA A 239 -11.78 -16.37 6.09
N LEU A 240 -12.71 -15.79 5.31
CA LEU A 240 -13.73 -16.54 4.58
C LEU A 240 -13.10 -17.52 3.57
N ASN A 241 -12.07 -17.08 2.84
CA ASN A 241 -11.35 -17.92 1.89
C ASN A 241 -10.51 -19.02 2.57
N PHE A 242 -9.85 -18.68 3.67
CA PHE A 242 -9.03 -19.60 4.42
C PHE A 242 -9.87 -20.65 5.15
N ASN A 243 -11.08 -20.27 5.58
CA ASN A 243 -12.05 -21.09 6.30
C ASN A 243 -11.47 -21.75 7.58
N PRO A 244 -10.91 -20.96 8.51
CA PRO A 244 -10.34 -21.48 9.75
C PRO A 244 -11.43 -22.04 10.65
N LYS A 245 -11.10 -23.06 11.44
CA LYS A 245 -11.97 -23.54 12.52
C LYS A 245 -11.96 -22.55 13.68
N ARG A 246 -10.76 -22.05 14.04
CA ARG A 246 -10.59 -21.04 15.06
C ARG A 246 -9.67 -19.91 14.60
N LEU A 247 -10.11 -18.67 14.80
CA LEU A 247 -9.38 -17.47 14.41
C LEU A 247 -9.11 -16.56 15.61
N LEU A 248 -7.91 -16.00 15.69
CA LEU A 248 -7.53 -14.96 16.63
C LEU A 248 -7.25 -13.64 15.88
N TYR A 249 -8.02 -12.61 16.18
CA TYR A 249 -7.81 -11.25 15.66
C TYR A 249 -7.24 -10.35 16.75
N ILE A 250 -6.04 -9.83 16.55
CA ILE A 250 -5.32 -9.04 17.55
C ILE A 250 -5.25 -7.59 17.12
N VAL A 251 -5.61 -6.70 18.05
CA VAL A 251 -5.50 -5.25 17.90
C VAL A 251 -4.70 -4.62 19.05
N HIS A 252 -4.20 -3.42 18.80
CA HIS A 252 -3.52 -2.64 19.84
C HIS A 252 -4.52 -2.00 20.82
N GLU A 253 -5.64 -1.49 20.33
CA GLU A 253 -6.62 -0.70 21.10
C GLU A 253 -7.99 -1.39 21.21
N GLY A 254 -8.57 -1.40 22.42
CA GLY A 254 -9.88 -2.03 22.67
C GLY A 254 -11.05 -1.38 21.90
N SER A 255 -10.94 -0.09 21.55
CA SER A 255 -11.93 0.64 20.76
C SER A 255 -12.14 0.05 19.35
N ILE A 256 -11.14 -0.66 18.82
CA ILE A 256 -11.17 -1.28 17.48
C ILE A 256 -11.89 -2.63 17.51
N LEU A 257 -11.87 -3.36 18.64
CA LEU A 257 -12.39 -4.73 18.74
C LEU A 257 -13.83 -4.85 18.28
N LYS A 258 -14.71 -4.00 18.80
CA LYS A 258 -16.14 -4.04 18.47
C LYS A 258 -16.40 -3.82 16.97
N LYS A 259 -15.72 -2.83 16.39
CA LYS A 259 -15.85 -2.53 14.96
C LYS A 259 -15.31 -3.64 14.07
N SER A 260 -14.21 -4.27 14.48
CA SER A 260 -13.66 -5.43 13.76
C SER A 260 -14.61 -6.63 13.84
N LEU A 261 -15.17 -6.90 15.02
CA LEU A 261 -16.16 -7.94 15.19
C LEU A 261 -17.42 -7.68 14.34
N GLU A 262 -17.95 -6.45 14.32
CA GLU A 262 -19.09 -6.06 13.48
C GLU A 262 -18.77 -6.31 11.99
N THR A 263 -17.57 -5.95 11.52
CA THR A 263 -17.13 -6.18 10.13
C THR A 263 -17.09 -7.67 9.78
N PHE A 264 -16.60 -8.51 10.69
CA PHE A 264 -16.60 -9.96 10.47
C PHE A 264 -18.03 -10.54 10.52
N SER A 265 -18.88 -10.04 11.40
CA SER A 265 -20.31 -10.41 11.46
C SER A 265 -21.05 -10.04 10.17
N ASP A 266 -20.71 -8.91 9.55
CA ASP A 266 -21.25 -8.51 8.23
C ASP A 266 -20.89 -9.52 7.12
N VAL A 267 -19.71 -10.10 7.17
CA VAL A 267 -19.22 -11.04 6.15
C VAL A 267 -19.73 -12.45 6.43
N PHE A 268 -19.66 -12.91 7.68
CA PHE A 268 -19.96 -14.30 8.06
C PHE A 268 -21.41 -14.52 8.51
N GLY A 269 -22.12 -13.47 8.93
CA GLY A 269 -23.46 -13.59 9.51
C GLY A 269 -23.45 -14.49 10.77
N ASN A 270 -24.30 -15.49 10.77
CA ASN A 270 -24.43 -16.45 11.87
C ASN A 270 -23.65 -17.76 11.61
N SER A 271 -22.79 -17.81 10.60
CA SER A 271 -22.05 -19.04 10.26
C SER A 271 -20.91 -19.34 11.24
N VAL A 272 -20.46 -18.34 11.98
CA VAL A 272 -19.43 -18.44 13.02
C VAL A 272 -19.83 -17.63 14.26
N THR A 273 -19.37 -18.04 15.41
CA THR A 273 -19.50 -17.26 16.65
C THR A 273 -18.31 -16.33 16.81
N CYS A 274 -18.57 -15.06 17.13
CA CYS A 274 -17.54 -14.04 17.36
C CYS A 274 -17.58 -13.60 18.83
N GLY A 275 -16.41 -13.59 19.50
CA GLY A 275 -16.30 -13.20 20.90
C GLY A 275 -15.19 -12.19 21.16
N ILE A 276 -15.36 -11.34 22.18
CA ILE A 276 -14.35 -10.36 22.61
C ILE A 276 -13.58 -10.90 23.82
N PHE A 277 -12.26 -10.84 23.73
CA PHE A 277 -11.35 -11.16 24.81
C PHE A 277 -10.51 -9.93 25.19
N SER A 278 -10.98 -9.23 26.22
CA SER A 278 -10.38 -7.99 26.73
C SER A 278 -10.32 -8.00 28.28
N SER A 279 -9.96 -6.88 28.88
CA SER A 279 -10.04 -6.72 30.34
C SER A 279 -11.47 -6.86 30.89
N GLU A 280 -12.47 -6.49 30.10
CA GLU A 280 -13.88 -6.43 30.49
C GLU A 280 -14.68 -7.66 30.03
N HIS A 281 -14.30 -8.29 28.92
CA HIS A 281 -14.98 -9.40 28.25
C HIS A 281 -14.07 -10.61 28.18
N LYS A 282 -14.60 -11.82 28.43
CA LYS A 282 -13.86 -13.10 28.48
C LYS A 282 -14.50 -14.18 27.59
N GLU A 283 -14.91 -13.85 26.39
CA GLU A 283 -15.59 -14.75 25.47
C GLU A 283 -14.55 -15.55 24.65
N MET A 284 -13.90 -16.51 25.34
CA MET A 284 -12.79 -17.30 24.78
C MET A 284 -13.24 -18.48 23.91
N ASP A 285 -14.47 -18.97 24.11
CA ASP A 285 -14.96 -20.19 23.47
C ASP A 285 -15.56 -19.97 22.07
N ALA A 286 -15.58 -18.70 21.60
CA ALA A 286 -16.07 -18.36 20.28
C ALA A 286 -15.13 -18.90 19.18
N ASP A 287 -15.69 -19.22 18.00
CA ASP A 287 -14.91 -19.65 16.83
C ASP A 287 -13.88 -18.58 16.46
N PHE A 288 -14.28 -17.30 16.48
CA PHE A 288 -13.42 -16.16 16.19
C PHE A 288 -13.28 -15.28 17.42
N VAL A 289 -12.07 -15.17 17.94
CA VAL A 289 -11.74 -14.42 19.16
C VAL A 289 -11.04 -13.10 18.78
N PHE A 290 -11.64 -11.99 19.19
CA PHE A 290 -11.10 -10.64 19.00
C PHE A 290 -10.46 -10.16 20.30
N ALA A 291 -9.15 -9.97 20.32
CA ALA A 291 -8.40 -9.68 21.53
C ALA A 291 -7.51 -8.45 21.44
N THR A 292 -7.29 -7.76 22.58
CA THR A 292 -6.18 -6.82 22.67
C THR A 292 -4.87 -7.57 22.91
N ASN A 293 -3.77 -7.06 22.34
CA ASN A 293 -2.44 -7.63 22.50
C ASN A 293 -2.04 -7.77 24.00
N ILE A 294 -2.39 -6.78 24.82
CA ILE A 294 -2.07 -6.78 26.25
C ILE A 294 -2.81 -7.89 26.99
N THR A 295 -4.11 -8.06 26.75
CA THR A 295 -4.90 -9.11 27.40
C THR A 295 -4.45 -10.49 26.94
N MET A 296 -4.28 -10.69 25.64
CA MET A 296 -3.82 -11.95 25.09
C MET A 296 -2.43 -12.33 25.63
N CYS A 297 -1.47 -11.39 25.61
CA CYS A 297 -0.11 -11.64 26.13
C CYS A 297 -0.07 -12.03 27.61
N LYS A 298 -1.01 -11.55 28.42
CA LYS A 298 -1.11 -11.91 29.85
C LYS A 298 -1.83 -13.23 30.14
N SER A 299 -2.50 -13.78 29.13
CA SER A 299 -3.42 -14.93 29.29
C SER A 299 -3.06 -16.07 28.32
N LEU A 300 -1.82 -16.14 27.85
CA LEU A 300 -1.37 -17.17 26.90
C LEU A 300 -1.56 -18.59 27.43
N ASP A 301 -1.35 -18.77 28.73
CA ASP A 301 -1.50 -20.05 29.45
C ASP A 301 -2.94 -20.59 29.47
N LEU A 302 -3.92 -19.78 29.13
CA LEU A 302 -5.32 -20.20 28.99
C LEU A 302 -5.62 -20.89 27.65
N PHE A 303 -4.72 -20.85 26.70
CA PHE A 303 -4.90 -21.36 25.35
C PHE A 303 -3.84 -22.39 24.98
N ALA A 304 -4.22 -23.40 24.20
CA ALA A 304 -3.26 -24.32 23.61
C ALA A 304 -2.42 -23.61 22.52
N LYS A 305 -1.19 -24.04 22.29
CA LYS A 305 -0.31 -23.43 21.27
C LYS A 305 -0.90 -23.50 19.87
N ASN A 306 -1.59 -24.58 19.55
CA ASN A 306 -2.28 -24.83 18.28
C ASN A 306 -3.78 -24.50 18.36
N GLU A 307 -4.20 -23.64 19.27
CA GLU A 307 -5.59 -23.28 19.49
C GLU A 307 -6.22 -22.59 18.29
N PHE A 308 -5.46 -21.75 17.59
CA PHE A 308 -5.91 -20.95 16.46
C PHE A 308 -5.24 -21.36 15.18
N ASP A 309 -6.03 -21.75 14.19
CA ASP A 309 -5.53 -22.08 12.84
C ASP A 309 -5.06 -20.84 12.10
N TYR A 310 -5.72 -19.70 12.39
CA TYR A 310 -5.44 -18.44 11.74
C TYR A 310 -5.32 -17.30 12.74
N ILE A 311 -4.21 -16.57 12.68
CA ILE A 311 -3.98 -15.37 13.50
C ILE A 311 -3.84 -14.17 12.59
N ILE A 312 -4.58 -13.10 12.88
CA ILE A 312 -4.53 -11.82 12.20
C ILE A 312 -4.07 -10.75 13.17
N ILE A 313 -3.05 -9.98 12.79
CA ILE A 313 -2.54 -8.85 13.55
C ILE A 313 -2.86 -7.57 12.77
N ASP A 314 -3.82 -6.80 13.27
CA ASP A 314 -4.14 -5.49 12.69
C ASP A 314 -3.22 -4.41 13.26
N GLU A 315 -2.91 -3.40 12.43
CA GLU A 315 -1.91 -2.35 12.68
C GLU A 315 -0.57 -2.95 13.17
N CYS A 316 -0.10 -3.95 12.45
CA CYS A 316 1.06 -4.77 12.84
C CYS A 316 2.40 -4.02 12.85
N HIS A 317 2.44 -2.73 12.50
CA HIS A 317 3.59 -1.87 12.78
C HIS A 317 3.90 -1.77 14.28
N HIS A 318 2.98 -2.13 15.17
CA HIS A 318 3.23 -2.34 16.60
C HIS A 318 3.78 -3.73 16.93
N ALA A 319 3.79 -4.67 15.98
CA ALA A 319 4.11 -6.08 16.25
C ALA A 319 5.58 -6.34 16.67
N THR A 320 6.46 -5.37 16.50
CA THR A 320 7.83 -5.43 17.02
C THR A 320 7.93 -5.26 18.54
N ALA A 321 6.85 -4.79 19.20
CA ALA A 321 6.80 -4.72 20.66
C ALA A 321 6.84 -6.12 21.30
N GLU A 322 7.44 -6.22 22.48
CA GLU A 322 7.65 -7.49 23.19
C GLU A 322 6.37 -8.29 23.42
N THR A 323 5.24 -7.60 23.64
CA THR A 323 3.93 -8.25 23.82
C THR A 323 3.51 -9.05 22.58
N TYR A 324 3.70 -8.50 21.39
CA TYR A 324 3.37 -9.18 20.14
C TYR A 324 4.35 -10.32 19.84
N LYS A 325 5.66 -10.11 20.06
CA LYS A 325 6.67 -11.15 19.87
C LYS A 325 6.38 -12.37 20.74
N ARG A 326 5.94 -12.14 21.98
CA ARG A 326 5.54 -13.24 22.89
C ARG A 326 4.31 -13.98 22.37
N ILE A 327 3.30 -13.29 21.84
CA ILE A 327 2.10 -13.92 21.28
C ILE A 327 2.47 -14.74 20.03
N ILE A 328 3.20 -14.13 19.09
CA ILE A 328 3.63 -14.79 17.84
C ILE A 328 4.54 -16.01 18.13
N GLY A 329 5.40 -15.91 19.16
CA GLY A 329 6.28 -17.01 19.55
C GLY A 329 5.58 -18.10 20.39
N TYR A 330 4.40 -17.84 20.93
CA TYR A 330 3.64 -18.82 21.70
C TYR A 330 2.76 -19.71 20.81
N PHE A 331 1.99 -19.09 19.91
CA PHE A 331 1.05 -19.81 19.06
C PHE A 331 1.72 -20.41 17.81
N GLU A 332 1.16 -21.50 17.34
CA GLU A 332 1.60 -22.24 16.15
C GLU A 332 0.45 -22.30 15.11
N PRO A 333 0.03 -21.16 14.53
CA PRO A 333 -1.07 -21.13 13.57
C PRO A 333 -0.65 -21.75 12.22
N GLU A 334 -1.63 -22.23 11.45
CA GLU A 334 -1.40 -22.60 10.05
C GLU A 334 -1.04 -21.39 9.21
N PHE A 335 -1.64 -20.21 9.52
CA PHE A 335 -1.32 -18.96 8.84
C PHE A 335 -1.36 -17.74 9.77
N LEU A 336 -0.37 -16.86 9.62
CA LEU A 336 -0.26 -15.57 10.31
C LEU A 336 -0.34 -14.43 9.31
N LEU A 337 -1.36 -13.57 9.41
CA LEU A 337 -1.52 -12.37 8.58
C LEU A 337 -1.24 -11.10 9.37
N GLY A 338 -0.35 -10.27 8.86
CA GLY A 338 -0.16 -8.89 9.31
C GLY A 338 -0.85 -7.89 8.38
N LEU A 339 -1.49 -6.89 8.96
CA LEU A 339 -2.10 -5.77 8.22
C LEU A 339 -1.54 -4.46 8.75
N THR A 340 -1.10 -3.57 7.87
CA THR A 340 -0.66 -2.22 8.24
C THR A 340 -0.83 -1.22 7.10
N ALA A 341 -0.97 0.05 7.45
CA ALA A 341 -0.89 1.15 6.48
C ALA A 341 0.54 1.69 6.32
N THR A 342 1.38 1.50 7.33
CA THR A 342 2.71 2.12 7.48
C THR A 342 3.67 1.11 8.12
N PRO A 343 4.32 0.26 7.33
CA PRO A 343 5.24 -0.75 7.85
C PRO A 343 6.57 -0.15 8.34
N GLU A 344 6.95 1.04 7.83
CA GLU A 344 8.20 1.70 8.19
C GLU A 344 8.14 2.28 9.61
N ARG A 345 9.17 2.00 10.41
CA ARG A 345 9.34 2.53 11.77
C ARG A 345 10.65 3.30 11.91
N MET A 346 10.65 4.29 12.82
CA MET A 346 11.84 5.09 13.13
C MET A 346 12.84 4.38 14.07
N ASP A 347 12.45 3.25 14.68
CA ASP A 347 13.26 2.51 15.65
C ASP A 347 14.11 1.38 15.05
N ASN A 348 14.28 1.34 13.73
CA ASN A 348 15.03 0.32 12.99
C ASN A 348 14.60 -1.14 13.26
N GLN A 349 13.43 -1.37 13.87
CA GLN A 349 12.87 -2.71 13.98
C GLN A 349 12.01 -3.00 12.75
N ASP A 350 12.40 -4.01 12.02
CA ASP A 350 11.76 -4.35 10.74
C ASP A 350 10.52 -5.23 10.97
N VAL A 351 9.35 -4.69 10.69
CA VAL A 351 8.09 -5.44 10.72
C VAL A 351 8.08 -6.54 9.66
N PHE A 352 8.76 -6.33 8.54
CA PHE A 352 8.84 -7.30 7.45
C PHE A 352 9.50 -8.61 7.88
N ASP A 353 10.48 -8.56 8.80
CA ASP A 353 11.16 -9.76 9.32
C ASP A 353 10.21 -10.68 10.09
N LEU A 354 9.20 -10.14 10.78
CA LEU A 354 8.20 -10.94 11.49
C LEU A 354 7.32 -11.78 10.56
N PHE A 355 7.26 -11.40 9.29
CA PHE A 355 6.48 -12.05 8.24
C PHE A 355 7.38 -12.66 7.16
N ASP A 356 8.65 -12.96 7.47
CA ASP A 356 9.64 -13.59 6.59
C ASP A 356 9.78 -12.85 5.24
N GLN A 357 9.67 -11.50 5.26
CA GLN A 357 9.68 -10.61 4.07
C GLN A 357 8.57 -10.92 3.05
N ASN A 358 7.56 -11.71 3.42
CA ASN A 358 6.45 -12.06 2.55
C ASN A 358 5.42 -10.94 2.48
N VAL A 359 5.49 -10.11 1.44
CA VAL A 359 4.56 -9.00 1.19
C VAL A 359 3.78 -9.28 -0.09
N PRO A 360 2.69 -10.08 -0.04
CA PRO A 360 1.89 -10.40 -1.21
C PRO A 360 1.23 -9.18 -1.86
N TYR A 361 0.91 -8.16 -1.08
CA TYR A 361 0.26 -6.96 -1.60
C TYR A 361 0.67 -5.70 -0.86
N GLU A 362 0.93 -4.65 -1.63
CA GLU A 362 1.26 -3.33 -1.13
C GLU A 362 0.48 -2.26 -1.88
N LEU A 363 -0.28 -1.45 -1.14
CA LEU A 363 -1.02 -0.29 -1.64
C LEU A 363 -0.73 0.93 -0.78
N ARG A 364 0.12 1.79 -1.25
CA ARG A 364 0.44 3.06 -0.59
C ARG A 364 -0.65 4.11 -0.79
N LEU A 365 -0.68 5.13 0.08
CA LEU A 365 -1.69 6.19 0.05
C LEU A 365 -1.84 6.83 -1.33
N ARG A 366 -0.74 7.09 -2.02
CA ARG A 366 -0.76 7.64 -3.38
C ARG A 366 -1.52 6.75 -4.37
N ASP A 367 -1.27 5.45 -4.32
CA ASP A 367 -1.90 4.50 -5.23
C ASP A 367 -3.37 4.28 -4.86
N ALA A 368 -3.70 4.37 -3.57
CA ALA A 368 -5.07 4.36 -3.08
C ALA A 368 -5.87 5.58 -3.60
N ILE A 369 -5.25 6.76 -3.68
CA ILE A 369 -5.86 7.97 -4.27
C ILE A 369 -6.04 7.78 -5.80
N ILE A 370 -5.01 7.31 -6.50
CA ILE A 370 -5.05 7.09 -7.97
C ILE A 370 -6.14 6.07 -8.35
N ASN A 371 -6.32 5.03 -7.53
CA ASN A 371 -7.34 4.02 -7.74
C ASN A 371 -8.70 4.39 -7.13
N GLU A 372 -8.86 5.63 -6.71
CA GLU A 372 -10.11 6.16 -6.12
C GLU A 372 -10.63 5.36 -4.91
N LEU A 373 -9.78 4.69 -4.16
CA LEU A 373 -10.16 3.99 -2.94
C LEU A 373 -10.33 4.93 -1.76
N VAL A 374 -9.62 6.05 -1.78
CA VAL A 374 -9.70 7.14 -0.82
C VAL A 374 -9.84 8.48 -1.53
N VAL A 375 -10.35 9.48 -0.82
CA VAL A 375 -10.58 10.83 -1.39
C VAL A 375 -9.24 11.55 -1.58
N PRO A 376 -8.99 12.21 -2.72
CA PRO A 376 -7.82 13.06 -2.88
C PRO A 376 -7.89 14.26 -1.93
N PHE A 377 -6.75 14.74 -1.47
CA PHE A 377 -6.65 15.89 -0.59
C PHE A 377 -5.70 16.95 -1.15
N LYS A 378 -5.86 18.18 -0.68
CA LYS A 378 -4.90 19.26 -0.89
C LYS A 378 -4.12 19.46 0.40
N TYR A 379 -2.79 19.49 0.30
CA TYR A 379 -1.91 19.79 1.42
C TYR A 379 -1.37 21.21 1.31
N TYR A 380 -1.48 21.96 2.41
CA TYR A 380 -0.96 23.30 2.53
C TYR A 380 0.06 23.34 3.68
N GLY A 381 1.33 23.51 3.34
CA GLY A 381 2.39 23.74 4.31
C GLY A 381 2.48 25.22 4.62
N ILE A 382 1.99 25.64 5.78
CA ILE A 382 1.93 27.04 6.18
C ILE A 382 3.07 27.31 7.17
N ARG A 383 3.91 28.33 6.86
CA ARG A 383 4.98 28.72 7.75
C ARG A 383 4.42 29.61 8.86
N ASP A 384 4.41 29.08 10.07
CA ASP A 384 4.11 29.84 11.28
C ASP A 384 5.35 30.61 11.73
N GLN A 385 5.22 31.95 11.82
CA GLN A 385 6.29 32.85 12.27
C GLN A 385 6.01 33.41 13.67
N LEU A 386 4.85 33.12 14.26
CA LEU A 386 4.40 33.65 15.53
C LEU A 386 4.79 32.77 16.72
N VAL A 387 5.11 31.49 16.44
CA VAL A 387 5.43 30.49 17.47
C VAL A 387 6.84 29.97 17.29
N ASP A 388 7.61 29.94 18.35
CA ASP A 388 8.92 29.31 18.38
C ASP A 388 8.79 27.82 18.79
N TYR A 389 8.80 26.93 17.81
CA TYR A 389 8.72 25.49 18.01
C TYR A 389 10.04 24.85 18.47
N GLY A 390 11.16 25.60 18.48
CA GLY A 390 12.48 25.16 18.91
C GLY A 390 12.69 25.19 20.44
N LEU A 391 11.70 25.65 21.20
CA LEU A 391 11.77 25.74 22.65
C LEU A 391 11.88 24.34 23.31
N SER A 392 12.69 24.27 24.36
CA SER A 392 12.90 23.05 25.14
C SER A 392 11.66 22.63 25.93
N LYS A 393 11.62 21.36 26.42
CA LYS A 393 10.53 20.87 27.27
C LYS A 393 10.32 21.70 28.54
N SER A 394 11.35 22.35 29.06
CA SER A 394 11.26 23.26 30.22
C SER A 394 10.55 24.58 29.89
N GLU A 395 10.50 24.97 28.62
CA GLU A 395 9.87 26.18 28.11
C GLU A 395 8.51 25.93 27.48
N GLU A 396 7.97 24.74 27.62
CA GLU A 396 6.69 24.30 27.03
C GLU A 396 5.53 25.26 27.42
N ARG A 397 5.50 25.77 28.62
CA ARG A 397 4.49 26.77 29.06
C ARG A 397 4.54 28.05 28.23
N ARG A 398 5.74 28.51 27.85
CA ARG A 398 5.94 29.70 27.04
C ARG A 398 5.45 29.46 25.61
N MET A 399 5.75 28.29 25.05
CA MET A 399 5.27 27.91 23.74
C MET A 399 3.73 27.79 23.72
N ILE A 400 3.12 27.17 24.73
CA ILE A 400 1.64 27.07 24.82
C ILE A 400 1.02 28.47 24.92
N ALA A 401 1.64 29.42 25.65
CA ALA A 401 1.16 30.78 25.71
C ALA A 401 1.24 31.51 24.34
N GLN A 402 2.26 31.25 23.54
CA GLN A 402 2.35 31.75 22.17
C GLN A 402 1.28 31.13 21.24
N LEU A 403 1.05 29.82 21.35
CA LEU A 403 0.02 29.11 20.59
C LEU A 403 -1.41 29.59 20.89
N ALA A 404 -1.66 30.11 22.08
CA ALA A 404 -2.96 30.61 22.52
C ALA A 404 -3.10 32.15 22.51
N ASN A 405 -2.16 32.85 21.93
CA ASN A 405 -2.21 34.31 21.77
C ASN A 405 -3.22 34.67 20.68
N ASP A 406 -3.91 35.78 20.84
CA ASP A 406 -4.96 36.29 19.94
C ASP A 406 -4.46 36.44 18.50
N GLU A 407 -3.23 36.90 18.29
CA GLU A 407 -2.63 37.06 16.97
C GLU A 407 -2.45 35.69 16.27
N HIS A 408 -2.03 34.65 17.00
CA HIS A 408 -1.90 33.29 16.46
C HIS A 408 -3.26 32.65 16.18
N ILE A 409 -4.26 32.88 17.06
CA ILE A 409 -5.64 32.42 16.85
C ILE A 409 -6.25 33.08 15.61
N GLU A 410 -6.03 34.40 15.40
CA GLU A 410 -6.45 35.07 14.19
C GLU A 410 -5.77 34.53 12.94
N PHE A 411 -4.45 34.28 13.02
CA PHE A 411 -3.71 33.65 11.92
C PHE A 411 -4.29 32.28 11.55
N ILE A 412 -4.51 31.37 12.51
CA ILE A 412 -5.11 30.06 12.25
C ILE A 412 -6.51 30.21 11.67
N SER A 413 -7.34 31.09 12.24
CA SER A 413 -8.71 31.32 11.75
C SER A 413 -8.73 31.83 10.31
N ALA A 414 -7.80 32.74 9.96
CA ALA A 414 -7.64 33.23 8.59
C ALA A 414 -7.23 32.09 7.62
N GLN A 415 -6.35 31.16 8.07
CA GLN A 415 -5.98 29.99 7.26
C GLN A 415 -7.17 29.04 7.09
N VAL A 416 -7.96 28.78 8.12
CA VAL A 416 -9.17 27.97 8.03
C VAL A 416 -10.13 28.58 7.00
N GLU A 417 -10.42 29.89 7.08
CA GLU A 417 -11.33 30.54 6.13
C GLU A 417 -10.80 30.56 4.69
N SER A 418 -9.50 30.77 4.50
CA SER A 418 -8.90 30.82 3.17
C SER A 418 -8.86 29.44 2.45
N HIS A 419 -8.83 28.36 3.23
CA HIS A 419 -8.69 27.00 2.69
C HIS A 419 -9.96 26.14 2.85
N ARG A 420 -11.00 26.61 3.55
CA ARG A 420 -12.25 25.88 3.65
C ARG A 420 -12.93 25.75 2.28
N GLY A 421 -13.50 24.58 2.03
CA GLY A 421 -14.30 24.32 0.84
C GLY A 421 -15.71 24.94 0.93
N GLN A 422 -16.54 24.71 -0.07
CA GLN A 422 -17.95 25.04 -0.01
C GLN A 422 -18.69 24.13 0.99
N GLY A 423 -19.64 24.69 1.72
CA GLY A 423 -20.47 23.97 2.67
C GLY A 423 -20.04 24.16 4.12
N LYS A 424 -20.59 23.32 5.01
CA LYS A 424 -20.31 23.33 6.44
C LYS A 424 -18.87 22.91 6.71
N LEU A 425 -18.16 23.64 7.56
CA LEU A 425 -16.85 23.26 8.05
C LEU A 425 -16.98 22.03 8.97
N LYS A 426 -16.20 21.00 8.72
CA LYS A 426 -16.08 19.79 9.54
C LYS A 426 -14.58 19.51 9.71
N ALA A 427 -13.96 20.22 10.66
CA ALA A 427 -12.52 20.21 10.84
C ALA A 427 -12.10 19.34 12.02
N LEU A 428 -11.05 18.55 11.83
CA LEU A 428 -10.37 17.81 12.87
C LEU A 428 -9.00 18.43 13.13
N ALA A 429 -8.75 18.88 14.36
CA ALA A 429 -7.54 19.59 14.73
C ALA A 429 -6.68 18.79 15.73
N PHE A 430 -5.45 18.45 15.35
CA PHE A 430 -4.50 17.71 16.17
C PHE A 430 -3.62 18.68 16.98
N CYS A 431 -3.79 18.67 18.30
CA CYS A 431 -3.08 19.52 19.24
C CYS A 431 -1.92 18.79 19.93
N ARG A 432 -0.97 19.55 20.48
CA ARG A 432 0.23 19.04 21.12
C ARG A 432 -0.06 18.30 22.43
N ASN A 433 -0.94 18.87 23.28
CA ASN A 433 -1.33 18.32 24.57
C ASN A 433 -2.74 18.81 24.97
N VAL A 434 -3.25 18.29 26.08
CA VAL A 434 -4.60 18.59 26.58
C VAL A 434 -4.80 20.08 26.86
N THR A 435 -3.79 20.76 27.41
CA THR A 435 -3.85 22.20 27.70
C THR A 435 -4.00 23.00 26.39
N HIS A 436 -3.20 22.66 25.38
CA HIS A 436 -3.29 23.29 24.04
C HIS A 436 -4.67 23.05 23.41
N ALA A 437 -5.18 21.82 23.43
CA ALA A 437 -6.50 21.50 22.85
C ALA A 437 -7.63 22.29 23.51
N ARG A 438 -7.61 22.40 24.85
CA ARG A 438 -8.59 23.17 25.60
C ARG A 438 -8.52 24.66 25.26
N MET A 439 -7.31 25.27 25.28
CA MET A 439 -7.12 26.69 25.00
C MET A 439 -7.55 27.04 23.56
N MET A 440 -7.20 26.21 22.58
CA MET A 440 -7.63 26.40 21.19
C MET A 440 -9.16 26.27 21.06
N CYS A 441 -9.76 25.31 21.74
CA CYS A 441 -11.21 25.12 21.76
C CYS A 441 -11.92 26.37 22.35
N GLU A 442 -11.43 26.90 23.47
CA GLU A 442 -11.99 28.09 24.11
C GLU A 442 -11.81 29.35 23.22
N ALA A 443 -10.60 29.59 22.72
CA ALA A 443 -10.28 30.78 21.93
C ALA A 443 -10.99 30.78 20.55
N MET A 444 -10.99 29.67 19.83
CA MET A 444 -11.70 29.57 18.55
C MET A 444 -13.23 29.44 18.73
N GLY A 445 -13.70 29.11 19.93
CA GLY A 445 -15.13 29.02 20.28
C GLY A 445 -15.92 30.30 20.12
N GLU A 446 -15.26 31.45 20.03
CA GLU A 446 -15.88 32.75 19.74
C GLU A 446 -16.36 32.86 18.28
N ARG A 447 -15.71 32.10 17.35
CA ARG A 447 -15.97 32.17 15.90
C ARG A 447 -16.61 30.92 15.33
N TYR A 448 -16.29 29.76 15.94
CA TYR A 448 -16.73 28.43 15.47
C TYR A 448 -17.42 27.66 16.58
N LYS A 449 -18.22 26.68 16.23
CA LYS A 449 -18.74 25.70 17.19
C LYS A 449 -17.65 24.64 17.43
N THR A 450 -17.02 24.69 18.59
CA THR A 450 -15.85 23.88 18.92
C THR A 450 -16.12 22.90 20.06
N ALA A 451 -15.42 21.79 20.03
CA ALA A 451 -15.30 20.85 21.14
C ALA A 451 -13.87 20.31 21.21
N TYR A 452 -13.47 19.75 22.36
CA TYR A 452 -12.20 19.06 22.46
C TYR A 452 -12.35 17.69 23.13
N LEU A 453 -11.52 16.74 22.71
CA LEU A 453 -11.45 15.39 23.25
C LEU A 453 -10.03 15.06 23.73
N THR A 454 -9.97 14.30 24.81
CA THR A 454 -8.73 13.81 25.43
C THR A 454 -8.84 12.34 25.77
N GLY A 455 -7.73 11.71 26.16
CA GLY A 455 -7.72 10.34 26.65
C GLY A 455 -8.61 10.08 27.88
N ARG A 456 -9.06 11.12 28.58
CA ARG A 456 -9.91 11.00 29.77
C ARG A 456 -11.41 10.94 29.49
N ASN A 457 -11.85 11.31 28.30
CA ASN A 457 -13.24 11.22 27.90
C ASN A 457 -13.68 9.75 27.77
N ASP A 458 -14.88 9.44 28.20
CA ASP A 458 -15.43 8.10 28.05
C ASP A 458 -15.75 7.79 26.56
N ILE A 459 -15.96 6.52 26.25
CA ILE A 459 -16.23 6.07 24.87
C ILE A 459 -17.51 6.70 24.32
N GLY A 460 -18.54 6.85 25.15
CA GLY A 460 -19.83 7.43 24.73
C GLY A 460 -19.71 8.92 24.38
N GLU A 461 -18.91 9.69 25.13
CA GLU A 461 -18.62 11.10 24.82
C GLU A 461 -17.86 11.24 23.51
N ARG A 462 -16.86 10.37 23.29
CA ARG A 462 -16.09 10.37 22.04
C ARG A 462 -16.97 10.06 20.82
N ILE A 463 -17.80 9.02 20.91
CA ILE A 463 -18.72 8.63 19.83
C ILE A 463 -19.70 9.77 19.53
N ARG A 464 -20.26 10.43 20.55
CA ARG A 464 -21.15 11.59 20.35
C ARG A 464 -20.44 12.71 19.60
N ALA A 465 -19.26 13.14 20.04
CA ALA A 465 -18.53 14.21 19.39
C ALA A 465 -18.16 13.87 17.93
N TYR A 466 -17.85 12.60 17.63
CA TYR A 466 -17.58 12.18 16.25
C TYR A 466 -18.84 12.22 15.38
N ASN A 467 -19.99 11.77 15.91
CA ASN A 467 -21.26 11.83 15.21
C ASN A 467 -21.72 13.29 14.98
N ASP A 468 -21.53 14.17 15.97
CA ASP A 468 -21.83 15.59 15.85
C ASP A 468 -20.96 16.27 14.78
N LEU A 469 -19.66 15.95 14.72
CA LEU A 469 -18.79 16.49 13.67
C LEU A 469 -19.17 16.02 12.27
N GLN A 470 -19.64 14.78 12.13
CA GLN A 470 -20.05 14.21 10.84
C GLN A 470 -21.42 14.71 10.38
N SER A 471 -22.32 15.02 11.31
CA SER A 471 -23.69 15.43 11.02
C SER A 471 -23.76 16.80 10.36
N ASP A 472 -24.61 16.95 9.36
CA ASP A 472 -24.94 18.25 8.79
C ASP A 472 -25.94 19.03 9.67
N GLU A 473 -26.68 18.35 10.53
CA GLU A 473 -27.69 18.91 11.44
C GLU A 473 -27.07 19.41 12.77
N ALA A 474 -26.00 18.77 13.25
CA ALA A 474 -25.31 19.21 14.47
C ALA A 474 -24.51 20.49 14.23
N GLU A 475 -24.35 21.31 15.27
CA GLU A 475 -23.65 22.59 15.11
C GLU A 475 -22.12 22.51 15.10
N LEU A 476 -21.52 21.41 15.57
CA LEU A 476 -20.06 21.26 15.71
C LEU A 476 -19.33 21.45 14.38
N GLU A 477 -18.31 22.31 14.37
CA GLU A 477 -17.50 22.65 13.21
C GLU A 477 -16.04 22.21 13.35
N ILE A 478 -15.45 22.37 14.55
CA ILE A 478 -14.04 22.00 14.79
C ILE A 478 -13.94 21.14 16.04
N LEU A 479 -13.33 19.98 15.89
CA LEU A 479 -13.02 19.07 16.99
C LEU A 479 -11.51 19.05 17.24
N PHE A 480 -11.09 19.58 18.39
CA PHE A 480 -9.69 19.53 18.84
C PHE A 480 -9.40 18.23 19.55
N THR A 481 -8.25 17.59 19.27
CA THR A 481 -7.91 16.30 19.83
C THR A 481 -6.42 16.18 20.15
N VAL A 482 -6.10 15.30 21.09
CA VAL A 482 -4.73 14.96 21.48
C VAL A 482 -4.60 13.44 21.49
N ASP A 483 -3.82 12.89 20.58
CA ASP A 483 -3.40 11.47 20.48
C ASP A 483 -4.50 10.38 20.45
N ILE A 484 -5.74 10.71 20.77
CA ILE A 484 -6.86 9.74 20.85
C ILE A 484 -7.42 9.32 19.49
N LEU A 485 -7.01 9.94 18.41
CA LEU A 485 -7.43 9.64 17.04
C LEU A 485 -6.28 9.12 16.17
N ASN A 486 -5.19 8.68 16.79
CA ASN A 486 -4.08 8.11 16.04
C ASN A 486 -4.48 6.78 15.42
N GLU A 487 -5.39 6.01 16.06
CA GLU A 487 -5.80 4.67 15.60
C GLU A 487 -7.29 4.41 15.83
N GLY A 488 -7.89 3.55 15.02
CA GLY A 488 -9.18 2.89 15.25
C GLY A 488 -10.45 3.69 14.98
N VAL A 489 -10.42 5.02 15.02
CA VAL A 489 -11.62 5.85 14.79
C VAL A 489 -11.65 6.35 13.36
N ASP A 490 -12.83 6.31 12.75
CA ASP A 490 -13.08 6.75 11.39
C ASP A 490 -14.14 7.84 11.36
N ILE A 491 -13.83 8.96 10.73
CA ILE A 491 -14.70 10.13 10.65
C ILE A 491 -14.83 10.58 9.18
N PRO A 492 -15.58 9.87 8.34
CA PRO A 492 -15.61 10.09 6.91
C PRO A 492 -16.16 11.46 6.49
N GLY A 493 -16.97 12.09 7.33
CA GLY A 493 -17.55 13.43 7.09
C GLY A 493 -16.54 14.60 7.16
N VAL A 494 -15.36 14.41 7.74
CA VAL A 494 -14.35 15.47 7.89
C VAL A 494 -13.90 15.99 6.53
N ASN A 495 -13.88 17.32 6.35
CA ASN A 495 -13.45 17.99 5.12
C ASN A 495 -12.20 18.88 5.30
N MET A 496 -11.72 19.06 6.52
CA MET A 496 -10.46 19.74 6.83
C MET A 496 -9.73 19.04 7.97
N VAL A 497 -8.41 18.94 7.87
CA VAL A 497 -7.54 18.43 8.95
C VAL A 497 -6.49 19.49 9.24
N LEU A 498 -6.38 19.89 10.51
CA LEU A 498 -5.43 20.88 11.00
C LEU A 498 -4.36 20.20 11.86
N PHE A 499 -3.11 20.33 11.49
CA PHE A 499 -1.97 19.87 12.28
C PHE A 499 -1.39 21.06 13.06
N LEU A 500 -1.89 21.29 14.28
CA LEU A 500 -1.46 22.38 15.16
C LEU A 500 -0.30 21.96 16.06
N ARG A 501 0.44 20.95 15.66
CA ARG A 501 1.66 20.49 16.32
C ARG A 501 2.68 19.99 15.31
N PRO A 502 3.97 20.07 15.59
CA PRO A 502 4.98 19.37 14.80
C PRO A 502 4.70 17.85 14.83
N THR A 503 4.67 17.21 13.68
CA THR A 503 4.54 15.76 13.59
C THR A 503 5.86 15.21 13.05
N GLU A 504 6.66 14.61 13.92
CA GLU A 504 7.99 14.07 13.57
C GLU A 504 7.89 12.71 12.87
N SER A 505 6.77 11.98 13.07
CA SER A 505 6.55 10.65 12.49
C SER A 505 5.67 10.71 11.25
N SER A 506 6.21 10.29 10.11
CA SER A 506 5.45 10.11 8.87
C SER A 506 4.30 9.12 9.04
N THR A 507 4.48 8.10 9.89
CA THR A 507 3.45 7.11 10.24
C THR A 507 2.24 7.77 10.90
N ILE A 508 2.46 8.56 11.94
CA ILE A 508 1.40 9.27 12.67
C ILE A 508 0.70 10.26 11.72
N PHE A 509 1.46 11.00 10.91
CA PHE A 509 0.89 11.92 9.91
C PHE A 509 -0.05 11.21 8.94
N ILE A 510 0.39 10.10 8.33
CA ILE A 510 -0.43 9.33 7.38
C ILE A 510 -1.67 8.73 8.06
N GLN A 511 -1.55 8.25 9.30
CA GLN A 511 -2.66 7.72 10.07
C GLN A 511 -3.71 8.79 10.38
N GLN A 512 -3.27 9.95 10.85
CA GLN A 512 -4.13 11.09 11.16
C GLN A 512 -4.82 11.64 9.89
N LEU A 513 -4.08 11.79 8.80
CA LEU A 513 -4.61 12.20 7.50
C LEU A 513 -5.65 11.19 6.98
N GLY A 514 -5.38 9.90 7.11
CA GLY A 514 -6.24 8.82 6.65
C GLY A 514 -7.64 8.82 7.28
N ARG A 515 -7.83 9.45 8.44
CA ARG A 515 -9.15 9.61 9.10
C ARG A 515 -10.11 10.44 8.28
N GLY A 516 -9.59 11.44 7.57
CA GLY A 516 -10.36 12.33 6.71
C GLY A 516 -10.47 11.89 5.24
N LEU A 517 -9.86 10.79 4.81
CA LEU A 517 -9.77 10.43 3.40
C LEU A 517 -10.79 9.41 2.92
N ARG A 518 -11.68 8.89 3.77
CA ARG A 518 -12.70 7.94 3.33
C ARG A 518 -13.74 8.60 2.43
N LYS A 519 -14.23 7.84 1.45
CA LYS A 519 -15.36 8.25 0.62
C LYS A 519 -16.63 8.37 1.47
N TYR A 520 -17.35 9.45 1.27
CA TYR A 520 -18.69 9.72 1.83
C TYR A 520 -19.51 10.37 0.74
N ASP A 521 -20.81 10.09 0.66
CA ASP A 521 -21.68 10.34 -0.52
C ASP A 521 -21.61 11.75 -1.13
N ASN A 522 -21.16 12.77 -0.41
CA ASN A 522 -21.03 14.15 -0.93
C ASN A 522 -19.59 14.68 -0.92
N LYS A 523 -18.56 13.81 -0.71
CA LYS A 523 -17.18 14.24 -0.52
C LYS A 523 -16.35 14.03 -1.78
N SER A 524 -16.00 15.11 -2.48
CA SER A 524 -15.12 15.07 -3.65
C SER A 524 -13.63 15.31 -3.32
N ARG A 525 -13.32 16.10 -2.28
CA ARG A 525 -11.94 16.43 -1.86
C ARG A 525 -11.90 16.86 -0.40
N ALA A 526 -10.90 16.38 0.36
CA ALA A 526 -10.55 16.90 1.68
C ALA A 526 -9.38 17.90 1.57
N SER A 527 -9.40 18.97 2.35
CA SER A 527 -8.27 19.89 2.49
C SER A 527 -7.55 19.66 3.82
N SER A 528 -6.22 19.61 3.78
CA SER A 528 -5.35 19.52 4.97
C SER A 528 -4.35 20.67 4.96
N SER A 529 -4.18 21.33 6.08
CA SER A 529 -3.26 22.45 6.28
C SER A 529 -2.48 22.32 7.59
#